data_19cb316f65c1c237a9216c6328425d70
#
_entry.id   19cb316f65c1c237a9216c6328425d70
#
_cell.length_a   1.000
_cell.length_b   1.000
_cell.length_c   1.000
_cell.angle_alpha   90.00
_cell.angle_beta   90.00
_cell.angle_gamma   90.00
#
_symmetry.space_group_name_H-M   'P 1'
#
loop_
_entity.id
_entity.type
_entity.pdbx_description
1 polymer ?
#
loop_
_entity_poly.entity_id
_entity_poly.type
_entity_poly.pdbx_seq_one_letter_code
_entity_poly.pdbx_strand_id
1 'polypeptide(L)'
;VHSPLMCGAIYVKKYIGLTDKLAFLSPCIAKKNEIEDKNCGGYVSYNVTFKHLIEYIKEHRLTGGIMAKDEIEYGLGSIYPTPGGLKENIYWFLGDKIFVRQAEGERHMYEYLHEYMERVKMGKDLPFMVDALNCSQGCLYGTGIETEKSKGDDTLMAIQKIRENSMKSRGAWGRKLTPKRRLAA
;
A
#
# COMPACT_ATOMS: atom_id res chain seq x y z
N VAL A 1 10.17 -1.72 -11.70
CA VAL A 1 9.09 -2.28 -10.88
C VAL A 1 8.21 -1.15 -10.42
N HIS A 2 6.89 -1.30 -10.59
CA HIS A 2 5.93 -0.30 -10.12
C HIS A 2 5.59 -0.51 -8.64
N SER A 3 5.31 0.59 -7.95
CA SER A 3 4.75 0.54 -6.59
C SER A 3 3.29 0.06 -6.61
N PRO A 4 2.72 -0.32 -5.46
CA PRO A 4 1.30 -0.64 -5.35
C PRO A 4 0.39 0.49 -5.84
N LEU A 5 0.75 1.76 -5.61
CA LEU A 5 0.05 2.92 -6.16
C LEU A 5 -0.03 2.84 -7.70
N MET A 6 1.12 2.68 -8.34
CA MET A 6 1.18 2.65 -9.80
C MET A 6 0.51 1.42 -10.39
N CYS A 7 0.63 0.26 -9.73
CA CYS A 7 -0.12 -0.94 -10.13
C CYS A 7 -1.63 -0.69 -10.10
N GLY A 8 -2.15 -0.08 -9.03
CA GLY A 8 -3.56 0.28 -8.92
C GLY A 8 -3.99 1.28 -9.99
N ALA A 9 -3.20 2.33 -10.22
CA ALA A 9 -3.50 3.34 -11.24
C ALA A 9 -3.53 2.75 -12.66
N ILE A 10 -2.56 1.89 -12.98
CA ILE A 10 -2.51 1.17 -14.27
C ILE A 10 -3.74 0.28 -14.43
N TYR A 11 -4.10 -0.46 -13.38
CA TYR A 11 -5.27 -1.33 -13.38
C TYR A 11 -6.55 -0.54 -13.66
N VAL A 12 -6.79 0.54 -12.91
CA VAL A 12 -7.98 1.38 -13.07
C VAL A 12 -8.04 2.01 -14.47
N LYS A 13 -6.91 2.49 -15.00
CA LYS A 13 -6.88 3.13 -16.32
C LYS A 13 -6.97 2.13 -17.47
N LYS A 14 -6.22 1.02 -17.41
CA LYS A 14 -6.11 0.10 -18.55
C LYS A 14 -7.17 -1.01 -18.55
N TYR A 15 -7.55 -1.51 -17.37
CA TYR A 15 -8.44 -2.66 -17.27
C TYR A 15 -9.88 -2.28 -16.93
N ILE A 16 -10.07 -1.26 -16.06
CA ILE A 16 -11.42 -0.73 -15.80
C ILE A 16 -11.83 0.29 -16.86
N GLY A 17 -10.86 0.94 -17.53
CA GLY A 17 -11.13 1.90 -18.58
C GLY A 17 -11.56 3.28 -18.08
N LEU A 18 -11.21 3.64 -16.82
CA LEU A 18 -11.56 4.93 -16.25
C LEU A 18 -10.81 6.05 -17.00
N THR A 19 -11.56 7.02 -17.53
CA THR A 19 -11.03 8.17 -18.28
C THR A 19 -10.72 9.37 -17.39
N ASP A 20 -11.35 9.47 -16.23
CA ASP A 20 -11.18 10.59 -15.30
C ASP A 20 -9.73 10.73 -14.80
N LYS A 21 -9.36 11.96 -14.40
CA LYS A 21 -8.08 12.20 -13.74
C LYS A 21 -8.04 11.50 -12.39
N LEU A 22 -6.93 10.81 -12.10
CA LEU A 22 -6.75 10.15 -10.83
C LEU A 22 -6.04 11.08 -9.84
N ALA A 23 -6.61 11.20 -8.65
CA ALA A 23 -5.96 11.78 -7.48
C ALA A 23 -5.60 10.65 -6.50
N PHE A 24 -4.35 10.61 -6.08
CA PHE A 24 -3.92 9.69 -5.03
C PHE A 24 -4.00 10.38 -3.67
N LEU A 25 -4.85 9.85 -2.79
CA LEU A 25 -4.89 10.28 -1.40
C LEU A 25 -3.76 9.61 -0.62
N SER A 26 -2.80 10.42 -0.19
CA SER A 26 -1.49 9.95 0.25
C SER A 26 -1.12 10.37 1.67
N PRO A 27 -0.49 9.49 2.45
CA PRO A 27 0.15 9.86 3.71
C PRO A 27 1.51 10.55 3.51
N CYS A 28 1.99 10.70 2.27
CA CYS A 28 3.38 11.09 2.02
C CYS A 28 3.52 12.09 0.86
N ILE A 29 4.29 13.16 1.07
CA ILE A 29 4.61 14.13 0.00
C ILE A 29 5.53 13.54 -1.08
N ALA A 30 6.37 12.56 -0.75
CA ALA A 30 7.30 11.94 -1.70
C ALA A 30 6.60 11.19 -2.84
N LYS A 31 5.32 10.84 -2.68
CA LYS A 31 4.52 10.25 -3.77
C LYS A 31 4.35 11.18 -4.97
N LYS A 32 4.51 12.49 -4.78
CA LYS A 32 4.56 13.44 -5.90
C LYS A 32 5.71 13.12 -6.84
N ASN A 33 6.91 12.85 -6.32
CA ASN A 33 8.08 12.53 -7.13
C ASN A 33 7.87 11.25 -7.95
N GLU A 34 7.24 10.24 -7.37
CA GLU A 34 6.88 9.02 -8.08
C GLU A 34 5.87 9.27 -9.21
N ILE A 35 4.85 10.08 -8.93
CA ILE A 35 3.80 10.42 -9.91
C ILE A 35 4.38 11.21 -11.09
N GLU A 36 5.34 12.08 -10.84
CA GLU A 36 6.00 12.91 -11.85
C GLU A 36 7.14 12.18 -12.59
N ASP A 37 7.54 11.00 -12.15
CA ASP A 37 8.58 10.20 -12.81
C ASP A 37 8.11 9.76 -14.20
N LYS A 38 8.94 10.01 -15.21
CA LYS A 38 8.66 9.66 -16.62
C LYS A 38 8.38 8.16 -16.82
N ASN A 39 8.98 7.31 -15.99
CA ASN A 39 8.77 5.86 -16.05
C ASN A 39 7.40 5.42 -15.50
N CYS A 40 6.70 6.30 -14.81
CA CYS A 40 5.38 6.03 -14.25
C CYS A 40 4.21 6.33 -15.20
N GLY A 41 4.47 6.85 -16.39
CA GLY A 41 3.51 6.95 -17.49
C GLY A 41 2.34 7.92 -17.29
N GLY A 42 2.40 8.82 -16.32
CA GLY A 42 1.40 9.88 -16.12
C GLY A 42 -0.02 9.40 -15.75
N TYR A 43 -0.15 8.20 -15.20
CA TYR A 43 -1.45 7.63 -14.85
C TYR A 43 -2.16 8.36 -13.69
N VAL A 44 -1.39 8.96 -12.77
CA VAL A 44 -1.91 9.72 -11.64
C VAL A 44 -1.63 11.20 -11.86
N SER A 45 -2.66 12.04 -11.69
CA SER A 45 -2.55 13.47 -11.93
C SER A 45 -2.23 14.29 -10.70
N TYR A 46 -2.64 13.83 -9.53
CA TYR A 46 -2.52 14.61 -8.30
C TYR A 46 -2.10 13.74 -7.11
N ASN A 47 -1.22 14.30 -6.27
CA ASN A 47 -0.93 13.78 -4.94
C ASN A 47 -1.63 14.66 -3.90
N VAL A 48 -2.69 14.15 -3.28
CA VAL A 48 -3.43 14.85 -2.23
C VAL A 48 -3.08 14.23 -0.89
N THR A 49 -2.47 14.99 0.01
CA THR A 49 -2.13 14.45 1.34
C THR A 49 -3.34 14.44 2.27
N PHE A 50 -3.38 13.49 3.20
CA PHE A 50 -4.44 13.44 4.22
C PHE A 50 -4.55 14.75 4.99
N LYS A 51 -3.38 15.35 5.36
CA LYS A 51 -3.34 16.63 6.06
C LYS A 51 -4.06 17.73 5.27
N HIS A 52 -3.70 17.94 4.02
CA HIS A 52 -4.32 18.97 3.19
C HIS A 52 -5.82 18.70 2.95
N LEU A 53 -6.21 17.44 2.76
CA LEU A 53 -7.63 17.11 2.60
C LEU A 53 -8.43 17.45 3.87
N ILE A 54 -7.91 17.11 5.05
CA ILE A 54 -8.58 17.40 6.31
C ILE A 54 -8.65 18.92 6.56
N GLU A 55 -7.57 19.66 6.27
CA GLU A 55 -7.55 21.12 6.33
C GLU A 55 -8.62 21.73 5.41
N TYR A 56 -8.67 21.28 4.17
CA TYR A 56 -9.68 21.72 3.19
C TYR A 56 -11.11 21.46 3.67
N ILE A 57 -11.39 20.27 4.21
CA ILE A 57 -12.70 19.90 4.76
C ILE A 57 -13.09 20.85 5.91
N LYS A 58 -12.13 21.15 6.81
CA LYS A 58 -12.37 22.05 7.95
C LYS A 58 -12.63 23.50 7.50
N GLU A 59 -11.78 24.03 6.62
CA GLU A 59 -11.89 25.39 6.10
C GLU A 59 -13.19 25.65 5.38
N HIS A 60 -13.62 24.69 4.55
CA HIS A 60 -14.85 24.81 3.76
C HIS A 60 -16.09 24.28 4.50
N ARG A 61 -15.94 23.88 5.77
CA ARG A 61 -17.04 23.35 6.61
C ARG A 61 -17.83 22.24 5.90
N LEU A 62 -17.13 21.41 5.16
CA LEU A 62 -17.77 20.32 4.44
C LEU A 62 -18.32 19.31 5.45
N THR A 63 -19.61 19.02 5.33
CA THR A 63 -20.31 18.03 6.14
C THR A 63 -20.93 17.00 5.21
N GLY A 64 -20.94 15.75 5.62
CA GLY A 64 -21.56 14.68 4.85
C GLY A 64 -21.81 13.47 5.73
N GLY A 65 -22.76 12.63 5.33
CA GLY A 65 -22.98 11.32 5.93
C GLY A 65 -22.02 10.26 5.38
N ILE A 66 -21.91 9.16 6.07
CA ILE A 66 -21.24 7.97 5.55
C ILE A 66 -22.09 7.46 4.38
N MET A 67 -21.53 7.47 3.19
CA MET A 67 -22.17 6.85 2.03
C MET A 67 -22.13 5.32 2.16
N ALA A 68 -23.07 4.65 1.50
CA ALA A 68 -23.05 3.21 1.40
C ALA A 68 -21.69 2.77 0.82
N LYS A 69 -21.10 1.73 1.40
CA LYS A 69 -19.81 1.20 0.96
C LYS A 69 -20.01 0.46 -0.36
N ASP A 70 -19.78 1.16 -1.45
CA ASP A 70 -19.59 0.54 -2.76
C ASP A 70 -18.14 0.10 -2.99
N GLU A 71 -17.31 0.32 -1.98
CA GLU A 71 -15.89 0.00 -2.03
C GLU A 71 -15.68 -1.51 -1.96
N ILE A 72 -14.93 -1.98 -2.91
CA ILE A 72 -14.46 -3.35 -2.94
C ILE A 72 -13.19 -3.43 -2.08
N GLU A 73 -13.35 -3.76 -0.81
CA GLU A 73 -12.21 -4.10 0.04
C GLU A 73 -11.80 -5.55 -0.23
N TYR A 74 -10.65 -5.74 -0.87
CA TYR A 74 -10.09 -7.06 -1.10
C TYR A 74 -8.97 -7.36 -0.11
N GLY A 75 -9.11 -8.44 0.64
CA GLY A 75 -8.07 -8.94 1.54
C GLY A 75 -7.70 -7.92 2.62
N LEU A 76 -6.40 -7.77 2.84
CA LEU A 76 -5.84 -6.92 3.89
C LEU A 76 -5.30 -5.58 3.38
N GLY A 77 -5.89 -5.00 2.34
CA GLY A 77 -5.43 -3.74 1.75
C GLY A 77 -5.33 -2.58 2.75
N SER A 78 -6.23 -2.53 3.72
CA SER A 78 -6.26 -1.49 4.76
C SER A 78 -5.02 -1.46 5.67
N ILE A 79 -4.25 -2.54 5.76
CA ILE A 79 -3.02 -2.59 6.56
C ILE A 79 -1.74 -2.27 5.78
N TYR A 80 -1.82 -1.96 4.49
CA TYR A 80 -0.65 -1.55 3.70
C TYR A 80 0.18 -0.41 4.31
N PRO A 81 -0.42 0.55 5.05
CA PRO A 81 0.35 1.62 5.68
C PRO A 81 1.32 1.15 6.78
N THR A 82 1.13 -0.06 7.28
CA THR A 82 1.99 -0.62 8.35
C THR A 82 3.21 -1.34 7.80
N PRO A 83 4.35 -1.34 8.52
CA PRO A 83 5.45 -2.23 8.22
C PRO A 83 5.00 -3.69 8.15
N GLY A 84 5.38 -4.40 7.10
CA GLY A 84 4.93 -5.77 6.86
C GLY A 84 3.50 -5.91 6.32
N GLY A 85 2.78 -4.82 6.09
CA GLY A 85 1.41 -4.87 5.59
C GLY A 85 1.31 -5.51 4.19
N LEU A 86 2.25 -5.24 3.31
CA LEU A 86 2.33 -5.92 2.01
C LEU A 86 2.62 -7.42 2.18
N LYS A 87 3.57 -7.78 3.04
CA LYS A 87 3.90 -9.17 3.36
C LYS A 87 2.68 -9.94 3.86
N GLU A 88 1.89 -9.36 4.79
CA GLU A 88 0.66 -9.97 5.26
C GLU A 88 -0.37 -10.16 4.14
N ASN A 89 -0.51 -9.19 3.25
CA ASN A 89 -1.36 -9.32 2.06
C ASN A 89 -0.92 -10.48 1.17
N ILE A 90 0.36 -10.60 0.90
CA ILE A 90 0.91 -11.71 0.11
C ILE A 90 0.59 -13.05 0.79
N TYR A 91 0.80 -13.17 2.08
CA TYR A 91 0.47 -14.39 2.83
C TYR A 91 -1.03 -14.69 2.85
N TRP A 92 -1.88 -13.66 2.89
CA TRP A 92 -3.31 -13.82 2.79
C TRP A 92 -3.74 -14.49 1.48
N PHE A 93 -3.16 -14.06 0.36
CA PHE A 93 -3.52 -14.57 -0.97
C PHE A 93 -2.79 -15.86 -1.33
N LEU A 94 -1.50 -15.96 -1.05
CA LEU A 94 -0.63 -17.06 -1.50
C LEU A 94 -0.35 -18.11 -0.43
N GLY A 95 -0.60 -17.79 0.84
CA GLY A 95 -0.22 -18.63 1.98
C GLY A 95 1.21 -18.35 2.45
N ASP A 96 1.55 -18.92 3.59
CA ASP A 96 2.79 -18.68 4.34
C ASP A 96 3.96 -19.60 3.96
N LYS A 97 3.77 -20.46 2.95
CA LYS A 97 4.81 -21.39 2.46
C LYS A 97 5.88 -20.72 1.59
N ILE A 98 5.69 -19.43 1.28
CA ILE A 98 6.62 -18.63 0.50
C ILE A 98 7.40 -17.70 1.42
N PHE A 99 8.66 -17.42 1.07
CA PHE A 99 9.47 -16.49 1.83
C PHE A 99 9.35 -15.07 1.28
N VAL A 100 8.73 -14.18 2.07
CA VAL A 100 8.70 -12.74 1.79
C VAL A 100 9.65 -12.04 2.76
N ARG A 101 10.69 -11.42 2.22
CA ARG A 101 11.64 -10.64 3.00
C ARG A 101 11.05 -9.25 3.26
N GLN A 102 11.01 -8.85 4.50
CA GLN A 102 10.62 -7.53 4.95
C GLN A 102 11.86 -6.71 5.28
N ALA A 103 11.95 -5.49 4.75
CA ALA A 103 13.07 -4.58 4.98
C ALA A 103 12.55 -3.14 5.06
N GLU A 104 12.73 -2.50 6.22
CA GLU A 104 12.27 -1.14 6.47
C GLU A 104 13.38 -0.26 7.01
N GLY A 105 13.19 1.04 6.84
CA GLY A 105 14.12 2.07 7.25
C GLY A 105 15.15 2.36 6.18
N GLU A 106 15.41 3.64 6.00
CA GLU A 106 16.25 4.15 4.90
C GLU A 106 17.58 3.40 4.80
N ARG A 107 18.33 3.35 5.89
CA ARG A 107 19.63 2.68 5.90
C ARG A 107 19.51 1.17 5.67
N HIS A 108 18.69 0.51 6.48
CA HIS A 108 18.59 -0.96 6.46
C HIS A 108 18.05 -1.49 5.13
N MET A 109 17.07 -0.81 4.54
CA MET A 109 16.50 -1.22 3.26
C MET A 109 17.55 -1.15 2.13
N TYR A 110 18.31 -0.07 2.04
CA TYR A 110 19.33 0.07 0.98
C TYR A 110 20.51 -0.89 1.17
N GLU A 111 20.96 -1.11 2.41
CA GLU A 111 21.98 -2.13 2.73
C GLU A 111 21.48 -3.51 2.26
N TYR A 112 20.26 -3.87 2.60
CA TYR A 112 19.67 -5.15 2.17
C TYR A 112 19.54 -5.26 0.64
N LEU A 113 19.09 -4.22 -0.06
CA LEU A 113 19.00 -4.24 -1.52
C LEU A 113 20.37 -4.44 -2.18
N HIS A 114 21.43 -3.94 -1.56
CA HIS A 114 22.80 -4.17 -2.01
C HIS A 114 23.19 -5.64 -1.86
N GLU A 115 22.94 -6.23 -0.69
CA GLU A 115 23.14 -7.67 -0.47
C GLU A 115 22.29 -8.54 -1.41
N TYR A 116 21.06 -8.14 -1.66
CA TYR A 116 20.17 -8.83 -2.60
C TYR A 116 20.76 -8.84 -4.01
N MET A 117 21.29 -7.73 -4.48
CA MET A 117 21.96 -7.65 -5.79
C MET A 117 23.15 -8.62 -5.88
N GLU A 118 23.98 -8.69 -4.82
CA GLU A 118 25.10 -9.64 -4.78
C GLU A 118 24.63 -11.10 -4.78
N ARG A 119 23.54 -11.40 -4.05
CA ARG A 119 22.93 -12.74 -4.09
C ARG A 119 22.46 -13.13 -5.50
N VAL A 120 21.85 -12.19 -6.23
CA VAL A 120 21.43 -12.39 -7.63
C VAL A 120 22.65 -12.73 -8.50
N LYS A 121 23.73 -11.95 -8.40
CA LYS A 121 24.97 -12.18 -9.16
C LYS A 121 25.59 -13.55 -8.86
N MET A 122 25.48 -14.00 -7.62
CA MET A 122 26.02 -15.29 -7.18
C MET A 122 25.09 -16.49 -7.48
N GLY A 123 23.91 -16.26 -8.06
CA GLY A 123 22.94 -17.33 -8.32
C GLY A 123 22.39 -18.00 -7.05
N LYS A 124 22.39 -17.30 -5.91
CA LYS A 124 21.85 -17.81 -4.64
C LYS A 124 20.32 -17.74 -4.61
N ASP A 125 19.72 -18.57 -3.74
CA ASP A 125 18.28 -18.52 -3.50
C ASP A 125 17.83 -17.13 -3.07
N LEU A 126 16.72 -16.69 -3.65
CA LEU A 126 16.14 -15.37 -3.42
C LEU A 126 14.78 -15.49 -2.73
N PRO A 127 14.36 -14.49 -1.95
CA PRO A 127 12.99 -14.43 -1.49
C PRO A 127 12.02 -14.34 -2.68
N PHE A 128 10.82 -14.87 -2.50
CA PHE A 128 9.75 -14.75 -3.50
C PHE A 128 9.42 -13.27 -3.80
N MET A 129 9.45 -12.43 -2.77
CA MET A 129 9.23 -11.00 -2.87
C MET A 129 9.98 -10.28 -1.75
N VAL A 130 10.32 -9.03 -2.00
CA VAL A 130 10.84 -8.11 -0.98
C VAL A 130 9.76 -7.06 -0.70
N ASP A 131 9.29 -7.03 0.55
CA ASP A 131 8.45 -5.96 1.09
C ASP A 131 9.38 -4.86 1.60
N ALA A 132 9.59 -3.84 0.78
CA ALA A 132 10.56 -2.78 1.04
C ALA A 132 9.86 -1.46 1.35
N LEU A 133 10.18 -0.88 2.51
CA LEU A 133 9.70 0.44 2.92
C LEU A 133 10.88 1.36 3.25
N ASN A 134 10.89 2.57 2.67
CA ASN A 134 11.89 3.57 3.00
C ASN A 134 11.73 4.09 4.44
N CYS A 135 10.50 4.20 4.94
CA CYS A 135 10.20 4.68 6.28
C CYS A 135 10.15 3.51 7.27
N SER A 136 10.91 3.59 8.37
CA SER A 136 10.98 2.54 9.40
C SER A 136 9.65 2.27 10.11
N GLN A 137 8.78 3.28 10.21
CA GLN A 137 7.47 3.16 10.86
C GLN A 137 6.31 3.04 9.85
N GLY A 138 6.63 2.87 8.56
CA GLY A 138 5.63 2.79 7.50
C GLY A 138 4.93 4.13 7.23
N CYS A 139 3.81 4.04 6.50
CA CYS A 139 3.06 5.21 6.06
C CYS A 139 2.21 5.86 7.16
N LEU A 140 1.99 5.20 8.30
CA LEU A 140 1.24 5.75 9.43
C LEU A 140 1.86 7.02 10.01
N TYR A 141 3.16 7.22 9.79
CA TYR A 141 3.92 8.38 10.25
C TYR A 141 4.47 9.18 9.07
N GLY A 142 3.78 9.11 7.94
CA GLY A 142 4.16 9.83 6.74
C GLY A 142 4.07 11.35 6.89
N THR A 143 4.83 12.06 6.06
CA THR A 143 4.92 13.54 6.09
C THR A 143 3.62 14.26 5.70
N GLY A 144 2.66 13.55 5.16
CA GLY A 144 1.36 14.09 4.73
C GLY A 144 0.20 13.76 5.66
N ILE A 145 0.45 13.31 6.89
CA ILE A 145 -0.57 13.04 7.91
C ILE A 145 -0.58 14.10 9.02
N GLU A 146 -1.64 14.10 9.84
CA GLU A 146 -1.68 14.88 11.10
C GLU A 146 -0.89 14.13 12.18
N THR A 147 0.37 14.50 12.39
CA THR A 147 1.32 13.80 13.28
C THR A 147 0.87 13.71 14.74
N GLU A 148 0.07 14.66 15.21
CA GLU A 148 -0.40 14.67 16.61
C GLU A 148 -1.40 13.56 16.90
N LYS A 149 -2.15 13.12 15.89
CA LYS A 149 -3.18 12.07 16.04
C LYS A 149 -2.67 10.65 15.80
N SER A 150 -1.48 10.50 15.27
CA SER A 150 -0.93 9.21 14.88
C SER A 150 0.08 8.64 15.88
N LYS A 151 0.23 9.26 17.04
CA LYS A 151 1.20 8.82 18.05
C LYS A 151 0.61 7.75 18.95
N GLY A 152 1.41 6.72 19.18
CA GLY A 152 1.17 5.71 20.21
C GLY A 152 0.40 4.49 19.76
N ASP A 153 0.15 3.62 20.72
CA ASP A 153 -0.45 2.29 20.55
C ASP A 153 -1.90 2.36 20.08
N ASP A 154 -2.61 3.46 20.35
CA ASP A 154 -4.01 3.62 19.94
C ASP A 154 -4.20 3.49 18.43
N THR A 155 -3.27 4.06 17.65
CA THR A 155 -3.29 3.94 16.19
C THR A 155 -3.04 2.50 15.76
N LEU A 156 -2.08 1.82 16.36
CA LEU A 156 -1.78 0.42 16.05
C LEU A 156 -2.93 -0.50 16.47
N MET A 157 -3.57 -0.25 17.60
CA MET A 157 -4.76 -0.98 18.03
C MET A 157 -5.96 -0.75 17.09
N ALA A 158 -6.13 0.47 16.58
CA ALA A 158 -7.15 0.77 15.59
C ALA A 158 -6.90 0.00 14.28
N ILE A 159 -5.66 -0.02 13.79
CA ILE A 159 -5.26 -0.80 12.61
C ILE A 159 -5.48 -2.30 12.84
N GLN A 160 -5.15 -2.82 14.03
CA GLN A 160 -5.41 -4.22 14.36
C GLN A 160 -6.90 -4.57 14.28
N LYS A 161 -7.78 -3.70 14.78
CA LYS A 161 -9.25 -3.89 14.65
C LYS A 161 -9.71 -3.89 13.19
N ILE A 162 -9.15 -2.98 12.38
CA ILE A 162 -9.46 -2.93 10.94
C ILE A 162 -9.00 -4.23 10.29
N ARG A 163 -7.79 -4.71 10.59
CA ARG A 163 -7.26 -5.99 10.11
C ARG A 163 -8.18 -7.16 10.45
N GLU A 164 -8.62 -7.27 11.70
CA GLU A 164 -9.52 -8.32 12.15
C GLU A 164 -10.86 -8.29 11.42
N ASN A 165 -11.42 -7.10 11.21
CA ASN A 165 -12.65 -6.93 10.46
C ASN A 165 -12.49 -7.29 8.99
N SER A 166 -11.38 -6.89 8.36
CA SER A 166 -11.06 -7.23 6.97
C SER A 166 -10.87 -8.75 6.79
N MET A 167 -10.32 -9.43 7.78
CA MET A 167 -10.20 -10.90 7.76
C MET A 167 -11.55 -11.62 7.85
N LYS A 168 -12.52 -11.03 8.53
CA LYS A 168 -13.89 -11.56 8.65
C LYS A 168 -14.74 -11.26 7.42
N SER A 169 -14.51 -10.11 6.77
CA SER A 169 -15.21 -9.75 5.55
C SER A 169 -14.71 -10.64 4.41
N ARG A 170 -15.49 -11.65 4.09
CA ARG A 170 -15.29 -12.40 2.85
C ARG A 170 -15.84 -11.53 1.72
N GLY A 171 -15.00 -10.72 1.11
CA GLY A 171 -15.36 -10.05 -0.13
C GLY A 171 -15.88 -11.05 -1.16
N ALA A 172 -16.57 -10.60 -2.20
CA ALA A 172 -17.18 -11.44 -3.23
C ALA A 172 -16.22 -12.48 -3.87
N TRP A 173 -14.94 -12.32 -3.69
CA TRP A 173 -13.85 -13.22 -4.11
C TRP A 173 -13.34 -14.13 -3.00
N GLY A 174 -14.09 -14.32 -1.93
CA GLY A 174 -13.72 -15.07 -0.71
C GLY A 174 -13.30 -16.53 -0.85
N ARG A 175 -12.89 -16.96 -2.03
CA ARG A 175 -12.17 -18.21 -2.24
C ARG A 175 -10.68 -17.89 -2.33
N LYS A 176 -9.90 -18.38 -1.38
CA LYS A 176 -8.45 -18.45 -1.53
C LYS A 176 -8.16 -19.03 -2.92
N LEU A 177 -7.53 -18.28 -3.78
CA LEU A 177 -7.10 -18.77 -5.08
C LEU A 177 -6.25 -20.03 -4.89
N THR A 178 -6.48 -21.07 -5.68
CA THR A 178 -5.57 -22.23 -5.67
C THR A 178 -4.19 -21.80 -6.12
N PRO A 179 -3.09 -22.45 -5.67
CA PRO A 179 -1.72 -22.03 -6.03
C PRO A 179 -1.51 -21.80 -7.53
N LYS A 180 -2.09 -22.64 -8.40
CA LYS A 180 -1.98 -22.47 -9.86
C LYS A 180 -2.76 -21.27 -10.40
N ARG A 181 -3.91 -20.93 -9.83
CA ARG A 181 -4.69 -19.74 -10.22
C ARG A 181 -4.14 -18.45 -9.63
N ARG A 182 -3.42 -18.56 -8.49
CA ARG A 182 -2.78 -17.42 -7.83
C ARG A 182 -1.59 -16.87 -8.60
N LEU A 183 -0.88 -17.70 -9.36
CA LEU A 183 0.27 -17.31 -10.18
C LEU A 183 -0.13 -16.88 -11.61
N ALA A 184 -1.35 -17.18 -12.03
CA ALA A 184 -1.86 -16.85 -13.37
C ALA A 184 -2.74 -15.58 -13.40
N ALA A 185 -3.02 -14.99 -12.25
CA ALA A 185 -3.73 -13.71 -12.11
C ALA A 185 -2.75 -12.58 -11.82
#